data_6a603500f8feaad351db8a3ee055222e
#
_entry.id   6a603500f8feaad351db8a3ee055222e
#
_cell.length_a   1.000
_cell.length_b   1.000
_cell.length_c   1.000
_cell.angle_alpha   90.00
_cell.angle_beta   90.00
_cell.angle_gamma   90.00
#
_symmetry.space_group_name_H-M   'P 1'
#
loop_
_entity.id
_entity.type
_entity.pdbx_description
1 polymer ?
#
loop_
_entity_poly.entity_id
_entity_poly.type
_entity_poly.pdbx_seq_one_letter_code
_entity_poly.pdbx_strand_id
1 'polypeptide(L)'
;MIDTALHVSGKKQFLSKNPPHTGHVKALLELYPNAKFIYMVRNPFTVYKSTMSFIKNTIKTLQLQDISEEELENEIVKTYSELYDRYEADKALIPEGHLMEVRFEDFEQDPLAKAEEIYEKLQLGDFQAVKPLMAAYVGEKRGFKKNKYQYDERTVNTVNTHWRKAVDQWGYGI
;
A
#
# COMPACT_ATOMS: atom_id res chain seq x y z
N MET A 1 19.80 8.39 -5.78
CA MET A 1 19.34 8.28 -4.37
C MET A 1 19.38 6.84 -3.83
N ILE A 2 18.76 5.84 -4.49
CA ILE A 2 18.77 4.44 -4.00
C ILE A 2 20.21 3.91 -3.92
N ASP A 3 20.99 4.02 -4.98
CA ASP A 3 22.39 3.57 -5.02
C ASP A 3 23.26 4.27 -3.95
N THR A 4 23.01 5.56 -3.71
CA THR A 4 23.66 6.31 -2.63
C THR A 4 23.31 5.74 -1.26
N ALA A 5 22.02 5.45 -1.02
CA ALA A 5 21.56 4.87 0.23
C ALA A 5 22.15 3.47 0.47
N LEU A 6 22.22 2.64 -0.56
CA LEU A 6 22.85 1.31 -0.52
C LEU A 6 24.34 1.42 -0.23
N HIS A 7 25.03 2.34 -0.91
CA HIS A 7 26.46 2.56 -0.71
C HIS A 7 26.78 3.01 0.73
N VAL A 8 26.05 4.01 1.21
CA VAL A 8 26.26 4.56 2.58
C VAL A 8 25.92 3.55 3.67
N SER A 9 24.84 2.77 3.47
CA SER A 9 24.41 1.77 4.47
C SER A 9 25.21 0.46 4.43
N GLY A 10 25.97 0.21 3.37
CA GLY A 10 26.63 -1.07 3.11
C GLY A 10 25.68 -2.24 2.88
N LYS A 11 24.39 -1.97 2.61
CA LYS A 11 23.37 -2.99 2.38
C LYS A 11 23.28 -3.35 0.90
N LYS A 12 22.81 -4.57 0.61
CA LYS A 12 22.67 -5.09 -0.77
C LYS A 12 21.28 -4.90 -1.36
N GLN A 13 20.28 -4.68 -0.52
CA GLN A 13 18.89 -4.52 -0.92
C GLN A 13 18.30 -3.23 -0.36
N PHE A 14 17.43 -2.62 -1.14
CA PHE A 14 16.65 -1.45 -0.75
C PHE A 14 15.16 -1.80 -0.74
N LEU A 15 14.51 -1.59 0.39
CA LEU A 15 13.06 -1.72 0.52
C LEU A 15 12.44 -0.33 0.53
N SER A 16 11.60 -0.05 -0.46
CA SER A 16 10.83 1.19 -0.52
C SER A 16 9.37 0.95 -0.14
N LYS A 17 8.87 1.71 0.84
CA LYS A 17 7.44 1.80 1.12
C LYS A 17 6.97 3.21 0.77
N ASN A 18 6.32 3.35 -0.39
CA ASN A 18 5.87 4.63 -0.90
C ASN A 18 4.57 4.45 -1.72
N PRO A 19 3.40 4.90 -1.22
CA PRO A 19 2.14 4.73 -1.92
C PRO A 19 2.11 5.25 -3.37
N PRO A 20 2.73 6.40 -3.72
CA PRO A 20 2.83 6.84 -5.10
C PRO A 20 3.51 5.86 -6.07
N HIS A 21 4.37 4.95 -5.58
CA HIS A 21 5.00 3.94 -6.43
C HIS A 21 3.98 2.99 -7.09
N THR A 22 2.77 2.90 -6.56
CA THR A 22 1.66 2.16 -7.17
C THR A 22 1.41 2.60 -8.62
N GLY A 23 1.49 3.89 -8.90
CA GLY A 23 1.32 4.42 -10.26
C GLY A 23 2.61 4.53 -11.09
N HIS A 24 3.73 3.98 -10.61
CA HIS A 24 5.05 4.12 -11.26
C HIS A 24 5.71 2.78 -11.57
N VAL A 25 4.94 1.69 -11.71
CA VAL A 25 5.46 0.34 -11.96
C VAL A 25 6.36 0.31 -13.19
N LYS A 26 5.90 0.87 -14.32
CA LYS A 26 6.67 0.92 -15.55
C LYS A 26 8.01 1.64 -15.36
N ALA A 27 8.00 2.85 -14.80
CA ALA A 27 9.22 3.63 -14.57
C ALA A 27 10.20 2.93 -13.59
N LEU A 28 9.66 2.23 -12.58
CA LEU A 28 10.47 1.45 -11.66
C LEU A 28 11.12 0.25 -12.33
N LEU A 29 10.42 -0.43 -13.25
CA LEU A 29 10.99 -1.54 -14.03
C LEU A 29 12.06 -1.08 -15.03
N GLU A 30 11.88 0.10 -15.63
CA GLU A 30 12.90 0.70 -16.51
C GLU A 30 14.20 1.00 -15.76
N LEU A 31 14.11 1.46 -14.51
CA LEU A 31 15.27 1.77 -13.67
C LEU A 31 15.84 0.52 -12.96
N TYR A 32 14.97 -0.39 -12.55
CA TYR A 32 15.31 -1.59 -11.77
C TYR A 32 14.59 -2.82 -12.34
N PRO A 33 15.09 -3.42 -13.44
CA PRO A 33 14.41 -4.52 -14.13
C PRO A 33 14.15 -5.75 -13.24
N ASN A 34 14.96 -5.92 -12.19
CA ASN A 34 14.84 -7.02 -11.22
C ASN A 34 14.06 -6.66 -9.96
N ALA A 35 13.37 -5.51 -9.94
CA ALA A 35 12.56 -5.11 -8.79
C ALA A 35 11.48 -6.13 -8.48
N LYS A 36 11.26 -6.36 -7.19
CA LYS A 36 10.15 -7.17 -6.67
C LYS A 36 9.08 -6.23 -6.12
N PHE A 37 7.82 -6.56 -6.37
CA PHE A 37 6.69 -5.74 -5.99
C PHE A 37 5.80 -6.49 -5.01
N ILE A 38 5.49 -5.83 -3.89
CA ILE A 38 4.47 -6.27 -2.94
C ILE A 38 3.36 -5.22 -2.99
N TYR A 39 2.23 -5.57 -3.60
CA TYR A 39 1.08 -4.69 -3.66
C TYR A 39 0.13 -4.99 -2.50
N MET A 40 0.09 -4.09 -1.51
CA MET A 40 -0.77 -4.22 -0.33
C MET A 40 -2.14 -3.67 -0.64
N VAL A 41 -3.12 -4.55 -0.80
CA VAL A 41 -4.52 -4.19 -0.98
C VAL A 41 -5.20 -4.06 0.36
N ARG A 42 -6.02 -3.07 0.52
CA ARG A 42 -6.83 -2.85 1.73
C ARG A 42 -8.25 -2.45 1.35
N ASN A 43 -9.20 -2.77 2.22
CA ASN A 43 -10.60 -2.37 2.05
C ASN A 43 -10.72 -0.90 1.63
N PRO A 44 -11.27 -0.60 0.41
CA PRO A 44 -11.32 0.76 -0.13
C PRO A 44 -12.07 1.75 0.76
N PHE A 45 -13.12 1.32 1.46
CA PHE A 45 -13.87 2.15 2.39
C PHE A 45 -13.00 2.58 3.59
N THR A 46 -12.18 1.66 4.09
CA THR A 46 -11.19 1.96 5.14
C THR A 46 -10.12 2.91 4.61
N VAL A 47 -9.62 2.68 3.39
CA VAL A 47 -8.61 3.55 2.76
C VAL A 47 -9.14 4.96 2.62
N TYR A 48 -10.36 5.14 2.11
CA TYR A 48 -10.99 6.44 1.96
C TYR A 48 -11.08 7.20 3.30
N LYS A 49 -11.69 6.59 4.33
CA LYS A 49 -11.83 7.23 5.66
C LYS A 49 -10.48 7.53 6.31
N SER A 50 -9.52 6.60 6.17
CA SER A 50 -8.18 6.78 6.73
C SER A 50 -7.43 7.92 6.05
N THR A 51 -7.51 8.01 4.72
CA THR A 51 -6.85 9.06 3.94
C THR A 51 -7.47 10.42 4.24
N MET A 52 -8.80 10.53 4.27
CA MET A 52 -9.51 11.75 4.66
C MET A 52 -9.07 12.23 6.06
N SER A 53 -9.04 11.32 7.03
CA SER A 53 -8.62 11.63 8.40
C SER A 53 -7.14 12.06 8.47
N PHE A 54 -6.26 11.34 7.78
CA PHE A 54 -4.83 11.66 7.73
C PHE A 54 -4.58 13.05 7.14
N ILE A 55 -5.19 13.35 6.01
CA ILE A 55 -4.98 14.62 5.33
C ILE A 55 -5.54 15.77 6.15
N LYS A 56 -6.77 15.65 6.68
CA LYS A 56 -7.37 16.68 7.56
C LYS A 56 -6.52 17.00 8.78
N ASN A 57 -5.86 16.00 9.36
CA ASN A 57 -5.08 16.18 10.59
C ASN A 57 -3.62 16.58 10.34
N THR A 58 -3.04 16.20 9.20
CA THR A 58 -1.61 16.35 8.92
C THR A 58 -1.32 17.49 7.97
N ILE A 59 -2.13 17.65 6.92
CA ILE A 59 -1.87 18.65 5.87
C ILE A 59 -2.20 20.07 6.33
N LYS A 60 -3.14 20.25 7.27
CA LYS A 60 -3.46 21.59 7.80
C LYS A 60 -2.23 22.38 8.25
N THR A 61 -1.19 21.71 8.76
CA THR A 61 0.05 22.36 9.18
C THR A 61 1.06 22.60 8.05
N LEU A 62 0.82 22.02 6.87
CA LEU A 62 1.72 22.08 5.72
C LEU A 62 1.09 22.81 4.53
N GLN A 63 -0.18 23.23 4.65
CA GLN A 63 -0.90 23.94 3.58
C GLN A 63 -0.27 25.31 3.33
N LEU A 64 0.03 25.58 2.05
CA LEU A 64 0.47 26.89 1.59
C LEU A 64 -0.70 27.75 1.10
N GLN A 65 -1.88 27.17 0.94
CA GLN A 65 -3.13 27.82 0.54
C GLN A 65 -4.31 27.10 1.16
N ASP A 66 -5.43 27.80 1.31
CA ASP A 66 -6.68 27.20 1.75
C ASP A 66 -7.27 26.32 0.65
N ILE A 67 -7.70 25.12 1.05
CA ILE A 67 -8.42 24.17 0.20
C ILE A 67 -9.71 23.76 0.93
N SER A 68 -10.84 23.74 0.22
CA SER A 68 -12.11 23.31 0.77
C SER A 68 -12.11 21.80 1.03
N GLU A 69 -12.99 21.33 1.92
CA GLU A 69 -13.13 19.87 2.16
C GLU A 69 -13.60 19.12 0.91
N GLU A 70 -14.41 19.75 0.08
CA GLU A 70 -14.89 19.16 -1.17
C GLU A 70 -13.76 19.00 -2.20
N GLU A 71 -12.94 20.03 -2.39
CA GLU A 71 -11.77 19.96 -3.27
C GLU A 71 -10.80 18.88 -2.79
N LEU A 72 -10.55 18.81 -1.48
CA LEU A 72 -9.70 17.81 -0.88
C LEU A 72 -10.24 16.38 -1.10
N GLU A 73 -11.53 16.16 -0.91
CA GLU A 73 -12.18 14.88 -1.15
C GLU A 73 -12.06 14.47 -2.63
N ASN A 74 -12.32 15.41 -3.54
CA ASN A 74 -12.21 15.18 -4.98
C ASN A 74 -10.78 14.77 -5.38
N GLU A 75 -9.76 15.44 -4.85
CA GLU A 75 -8.36 15.09 -5.12
C GLU A 75 -7.99 13.72 -4.57
N ILE A 76 -8.47 13.35 -3.40
CA ILE A 76 -8.25 12.00 -2.82
C ILE A 76 -8.88 10.93 -3.70
N VAL A 77 -10.15 11.15 -4.07
CA VAL A 77 -10.90 10.21 -4.92
C VAL A 77 -10.22 10.03 -6.27
N LYS A 78 -9.84 11.13 -6.91
CA LYS A 78 -9.15 11.15 -8.19
C LYS A 78 -7.77 10.45 -8.10
N THR A 79 -6.96 10.84 -7.13
CA THR A 79 -5.60 10.28 -6.96
C THR A 79 -5.63 8.77 -6.77
N TYR A 80 -6.53 8.25 -5.94
CA TYR A 80 -6.65 6.80 -5.77
C TYR A 80 -7.04 6.11 -7.08
N SER A 81 -8.04 6.65 -7.79
CA SER A 81 -8.49 6.07 -9.06
C SER A 81 -7.37 6.06 -10.10
N GLU A 82 -6.62 7.15 -10.23
CA GLU A 82 -5.50 7.25 -11.17
C GLU A 82 -4.36 6.28 -10.83
N LEU A 83 -4.01 6.16 -9.54
CA LEU A 83 -2.98 5.21 -9.09
C LEU A 83 -3.41 3.76 -9.35
N TYR A 84 -4.66 3.44 -9.06
CA TYR A 84 -5.22 2.12 -9.28
C TYR A 84 -5.28 1.76 -10.77
N ASP A 85 -5.81 2.65 -11.60
CA ASP A 85 -5.91 2.41 -13.05
C ASP A 85 -4.51 2.25 -13.68
N ARG A 86 -3.51 3.05 -13.26
CA ARG A 86 -2.12 2.89 -13.72
C ARG A 86 -1.52 1.56 -13.28
N TYR A 87 -1.73 1.17 -12.04
CA TYR A 87 -1.27 -0.13 -11.55
C TYR A 87 -1.86 -1.27 -12.37
N GLU A 88 -3.18 -1.27 -12.59
CA GLU A 88 -3.86 -2.29 -13.38
C GLU A 88 -3.36 -2.34 -14.84
N ALA A 89 -3.05 -1.19 -15.42
CA ALA A 89 -2.48 -1.11 -16.77
C ALA A 89 -1.04 -1.64 -16.84
N ASP A 90 -0.23 -1.36 -15.83
CA ASP A 90 1.22 -1.63 -15.86
C ASP A 90 1.60 -2.97 -15.20
N LYS A 91 0.74 -3.57 -14.37
CA LYS A 91 1.09 -4.80 -13.62
C LYS A 91 1.47 -5.98 -14.52
N ALA A 92 0.92 -6.04 -15.74
CA ALA A 92 1.27 -7.07 -16.71
C ALA A 92 2.72 -6.94 -17.25
N LEU A 93 3.38 -5.81 -17.04
CA LEU A 93 4.78 -5.60 -17.37
C LEU A 93 5.74 -6.24 -16.33
N ILE A 94 5.22 -6.55 -15.14
CA ILE A 94 6.03 -7.14 -14.07
C ILE A 94 6.35 -8.60 -14.43
N PRO A 95 7.63 -8.98 -14.43
CA PRO A 95 8.00 -10.37 -14.73
C PRO A 95 7.33 -11.37 -13.80
N GLU A 96 7.08 -12.58 -14.30
CA GLU A 96 6.57 -13.68 -13.49
C GLU A 96 7.44 -13.91 -12.24
N GLY A 97 6.81 -14.15 -11.09
CA GLY A 97 7.47 -14.29 -9.80
C GLY A 97 8.01 -12.99 -9.19
N HIS A 98 7.76 -11.82 -9.80
CA HIS A 98 8.19 -10.52 -9.27
C HIS A 98 7.07 -9.71 -8.63
N LEU A 99 5.83 -10.16 -8.68
CA LEU A 99 4.67 -9.51 -8.04
C LEU A 99 3.99 -10.44 -7.06
N MET A 100 3.69 -9.91 -5.89
CA MET A 100 2.73 -10.50 -4.97
C MET A 100 1.71 -9.45 -4.53
N GLU A 101 0.44 -9.72 -4.82
CA GLU A 101 -0.68 -8.95 -4.31
C GLU A 101 -1.14 -9.57 -2.98
N VAL A 102 -1.24 -8.75 -1.94
CA VAL A 102 -1.52 -9.20 -0.56
C VAL A 102 -2.66 -8.37 0.01
N ARG A 103 -3.72 -9.03 0.48
CA ARG A 103 -4.75 -8.33 1.25
C ARG A 103 -4.20 -7.99 2.64
N PHE A 104 -4.34 -6.74 3.02
CA PHE A 104 -3.89 -6.27 4.34
C PHE A 104 -4.58 -7.04 5.48
N GLU A 105 -5.84 -7.36 5.31
CA GLU A 105 -6.64 -8.07 6.30
C GLU A 105 -6.10 -9.48 6.55
N ASP A 106 -5.63 -10.17 5.50
CA ASP A 106 -5.01 -11.50 5.63
C ASP A 106 -3.62 -11.38 6.28
N PHE A 107 -2.83 -10.38 5.84
CA PHE A 107 -1.53 -10.10 6.45
C PHE A 107 -1.64 -9.80 7.95
N GLU A 108 -2.68 -9.08 8.35
CA GLU A 108 -2.89 -8.70 9.73
C GLU A 108 -3.29 -9.86 10.64
N GLN A 109 -4.00 -10.86 10.12
CA GLN A 109 -4.39 -12.05 10.88
C GLN A 109 -3.18 -12.89 11.28
N ASP A 110 -2.26 -13.12 10.34
CA ASP A 110 -0.99 -13.82 10.59
C ASP A 110 0.16 -13.18 9.81
N PRO A 111 0.78 -12.13 10.39
CA PRO A 111 1.86 -11.41 9.72
C PRO A 111 3.09 -12.26 9.44
N LEU A 112 3.37 -13.26 10.29
CA LEU A 112 4.57 -14.11 10.12
C LEU A 112 4.38 -15.11 9.00
N ALA A 113 3.24 -15.82 8.97
CA ALA A 113 2.94 -16.74 7.89
C ALA A 113 2.86 -16.01 6.54
N LYS A 114 2.21 -14.85 6.51
CA LYS A 114 2.11 -14.07 5.27
C LYS A 114 3.46 -13.49 4.82
N ALA A 115 4.34 -13.10 5.75
CA ALA A 115 5.68 -12.69 5.42
C ALA A 115 6.53 -13.85 4.85
N GLU A 116 6.39 -15.07 5.41
CA GLU A 116 7.04 -16.27 4.89
C GLU A 116 6.60 -16.55 3.44
N GLU A 117 5.29 -16.51 3.18
CA GLU A 117 4.73 -16.65 1.82
C GLU A 117 5.28 -15.59 0.83
N ILE A 118 5.42 -14.32 1.27
CA ILE A 118 6.03 -13.25 0.47
C ILE A 118 7.48 -13.57 0.14
N TYR A 119 8.27 -14.01 1.13
CA TYR A 119 9.67 -14.37 0.94
C TYR A 119 9.85 -15.52 -0.05
N GLU A 120 9.02 -16.56 0.08
CA GLU A 120 9.04 -17.71 -0.81
C GLU A 120 8.64 -17.32 -2.24
N LYS A 121 7.49 -16.67 -2.40
CA LYS A 121 6.95 -16.34 -3.72
C LYS A 121 7.83 -15.36 -4.49
N LEU A 122 8.39 -14.38 -3.82
CA LEU A 122 9.25 -13.36 -4.43
C LEU A 122 10.74 -13.73 -4.37
N GLN A 123 11.10 -14.88 -3.79
CA GLN A 123 12.48 -15.33 -3.65
C GLN A 123 13.38 -14.26 -3.01
N LEU A 124 12.95 -13.73 -1.86
CA LEU A 124 13.66 -12.64 -1.17
C LEU A 124 14.86 -13.10 -0.32
N GLY A 125 15.13 -14.39 -0.27
CA GLY A 125 16.19 -15.00 0.51
C GLY A 125 15.66 -15.89 1.64
N ASP A 126 16.53 -16.17 2.62
CA ASP A 126 16.18 -17.05 3.74
C ASP A 126 15.29 -16.34 4.77
N PHE A 127 14.01 -16.71 4.78
CA PHE A 127 13.06 -16.22 5.76
C PHE A 127 13.40 -16.65 7.19
N GLN A 128 13.96 -17.85 7.37
CA GLN A 128 14.25 -18.35 8.72
C GLN A 128 15.32 -17.50 9.44
N ALA A 129 16.21 -16.87 8.68
CA ALA A 129 17.21 -15.95 9.22
C ALA A 129 16.58 -14.65 9.79
N VAL A 130 15.46 -14.19 9.22
CA VAL A 130 14.80 -12.94 9.64
C VAL A 130 13.58 -13.18 10.55
N LYS A 131 13.04 -14.39 10.55
CA LYS A 131 11.83 -14.77 11.32
C LYS A 131 11.88 -14.40 12.80
N PRO A 132 12.99 -14.63 13.54
CA PRO A 132 13.06 -14.26 14.95
C PRO A 132 12.91 -12.75 15.20
N LEU A 133 13.51 -11.93 14.34
CA LEU A 133 13.41 -10.46 14.43
C LEU A 133 12.00 -9.98 14.11
N MET A 134 11.39 -10.55 13.08
CA MET A 134 10.00 -10.23 12.73
C MET A 134 9.04 -10.67 13.83
N ALA A 135 9.23 -11.85 14.42
CA ALA A 135 8.39 -12.34 15.51
C ALA A 135 8.48 -11.44 16.76
N ALA A 136 9.67 -10.97 17.12
CA ALA A 136 9.87 -10.02 18.20
C ALA A 136 9.10 -8.72 17.92
N TYR A 137 9.26 -8.14 16.73
CA TYR A 137 8.55 -6.92 16.32
C TYR A 137 7.03 -7.09 16.34
N VAL A 138 6.50 -8.18 15.79
CA VAL A 138 5.05 -8.48 15.82
C VAL A 138 4.57 -8.61 17.27
N GLY A 139 5.37 -9.25 18.13
CA GLY A 139 5.08 -9.36 19.56
C GLY A 139 4.94 -8.00 20.25
N GLU A 140 5.87 -7.08 20.01
CA GLU A 140 5.81 -5.71 20.53
C GLU A 140 4.57 -4.93 20.07
N LYS A 141 4.08 -5.21 18.86
CA LYS A 141 2.92 -4.50 18.27
C LYS A 141 1.56 -5.12 18.61
N ARG A 142 1.48 -6.23 19.33
CA ARG A 142 0.21 -6.90 19.69
C ARG A 142 -0.79 -6.02 20.45
N GLY A 143 -0.34 -4.98 21.13
CA GLY A 143 -1.19 -4.01 21.85
C GLY A 143 -1.63 -2.81 21.02
N PHE A 144 -1.23 -2.69 19.77
CA PHE A 144 -1.55 -1.53 18.94
C PHE A 144 -3.05 -1.48 18.60
N LYS A 145 -3.73 -0.41 19.04
CA LYS A 145 -5.14 -0.18 18.74
C LYS A 145 -5.26 0.58 17.40
N LYS A 146 -5.84 -0.07 16.41
CA LYS A 146 -6.17 0.56 15.14
C LYS A 146 -7.38 1.47 15.26
N ASN A 147 -7.44 2.47 14.40
CA ASN A 147 -8.66 3.23 14.20
C ASN A 147 -9.74 2.31 13.62
N LYS A 148 -10.92 2.33 14.24
CA LYS A 148 -12.12 1.68 13.72
C LYS A 148 -12.95 2.75 13.02
N TYR A 149 -13.27 2.54 11.75
CA TYR A 149 -14.09 3.46 10.97
C TYR A 149 -15.50 2.90 10.84
N GLN A 150 -16.47 3.77 11.06
CA GLN A 150 -17.85 3.53 10.63
C GLN A 150 -18.04 4.17 9.26
N TYR A 151 -18.74 3.47 8.38
CA TYR A 151 -18.99 3.94 7.02
C TYR A 151 -20.41 4.51 6.97
N ASP A 152 -20.48 5.83 6.88
CA ASP A 152 -21.71 6.55 6.63
C ASP A 152 -22.14 6.38 5.15
N GLU A 153 -23.40 6.73 4.86
CA GLU A 153 -23.97 6.60 3.52
C GLU A 153 -23.16 7.36 2.47
N ARG A 154 -22.64 8.55 2.81
CA ARG A 154 -21.78 9.33 1.93
C ARG A 154 -20.51 8.57 1.57
N THR A 155 -19.83 7.96 2.55
CA THR A 155 -18.63 7.14 2.32
C THR A 155 -18.94 5.98 1.39
N VAL A 156 -20.05 5.27 1.65
CA VAL A 156 -20.46 4.12 0.84
C VAL A 156 -20.74 4.55 -0.59
N ASN A 157 -21.48 5.62 -0.78
CA ASN A 157 -21.81 6.15 -2.11
C ASN A 157 -20.57 6.64 -2.87
N THR A 158 -19.69 7.41 -2.23
CA THR A 158 -18.46 7.91 -2.86
C THR A 158 -17.57 6.75 -3.32
N VAL A 159 -17.29 5.80 -2.45
CA VAL A 159 -16.42 4.66 -2.78
C VAL A 159 -17.04 3.78 -3.86
N ASN A 160 -18.33 3.45 -3.76
CA ASN A 160 -19.01 2.65 -4.78
C ASN A 160 -19.11 3.36 -6.13
N THR A 161 -19.19 4.69 -6.15
CA THR A 161 -19.24 5.46 -7.40
C THR A 161 -17.88 5.52 -8.08
N HIS A 162 -16.84 5.82 -7.34
CA HIS A 162 -15.55 6.16 -7.91
C HIS A 162 -14.52 5.02 -7.89
N TRP A 163 -14.60 4.11 -6.90
CA TRP A 163 -13.62 3.04 -6.72
C TRP A 163 -14.23 1.65 -6.92
N ARG A 164 -15.35 1.58 -7.64
CA ARG A 164 -16.10 0.34 -7.88
C ARG A 164 -15.23 -0.79 -8.43
N LYS A 165 -14.32 -0.48 -9.35
CA LYS A 165 -13.39 -1.46 -9.90
C LYS A 165 -12.57 -2.17 -8.81
N ALA A 166 -12.00 -1.39 -7.87
CA ALA A 166 -11.22 -1.95 -6.77
C ALA A 166 -12.09 -2.73 -5.78
N VAL A 167 -13.30 -2.24 -5.50
CA VAL A 167 -14.27 -2.93 -4.65
C VAL A 167 -14.62 -4.31 -5.21
N ASP A 168 -14.97 -4.38 -6.48
CA ASP A 168 -15.42 -5.61 -7.13
C ASP A 168 -14.27 -6.60 -7.33
N GLN A 169 -13.11 -6.13 -7.80
CA GLN A 169 -11.95 -6.98 -8.07
C GLN A 169 -11.46 -7.69 -6.80
N TRP A 170 -11.49 -7.00 -5.67
CA TRP A 170 -10.98 -7.52 -4.41
C TRP A 170 -12.06 -8.09 -3.48
N GLY A 171 -13.32 -8.08 -3.91
CA GLY A 171 -14.43 -8.65 -3.17
C GLY A 171 -14.77 -7.90 -1.88
N TYR A 172 -14.55 -6.58 -1.84
CA TYR A 172 -14.93 -5.73 -0.72
C TYR A 172 -16.36 -5.20 -0.91
N GLY A 173 -17.35 -6.02 -0.56
CA GLY A 173 -18.75 -5.56 -0.48
C GLY A 173 -19.10 -5.02 0.92
N ILE A 174 -20.08 -4.10 0.99
CA ILE A 174 -20.80 -3.75 2.22
C ILE A 174 -22.23 -4.27 2.06
#